data_03276a0ad79598b7f3b6cafc79613038
#
_entry.id   03276a0ad79598b7f3b6cafc79613038
#
_cell.length_a   1.000
_cell.length_b   1.000
_cell.length_c   1.000
_cell.angle_alpha   90.00
_cell.angle_beta   90.00
_cell.angle_gamma   90.00
#
_symmetry.space_group_name_H-M   'P 1'
#
loop_
_entity.id
_entity.type
_entity.pdbx_description
1 polymer ?
#
loop_
_entity_poly.entity_id
_entity_poly.type
_entity_poly.pdbx_seq_one_letter_code
_entity_poly.pdbx_strand_id
1 'polypeptide(L)'
;MELIQATMPVIEHGRTEIHLPHWTGVEQQHGFVHGGVVGMIADSAAGYAAMSVVPETASVLTVEYKMNLVAPADGEKLIARGKVVRPGKTLIVTQAEVFAVKDGRETLCALMQQTIMVMHGKTEK
;
A
#
# COMPACT_ATOMS: atom_id res chain seq x y z
N MET A 1 -3.85 -10.07 -3.09
CA MET A 1 -3.71 -9.16 -4.25
C MET A 1 -4.18 -9.76 -5.55
N GLU A 2 -4.08 -11.06 -5.72
CA GLU A 2 -4.61 -11.70 -6.92
C GLU A 2 -6.10 -11.48 -7.08
N LEU A 3 -6.85 -11.49 -5.99
CA LEU A 3 -8.30 -11.30 -6.01
C LEU A 3 -8.70 -9.97 -6.64
N ILE A 4 -7.92 -8.91 -6.43
CA ILE A 4 -8.17 -7.59 -7.00
C ILE A 4 -7.30 -7.31 -8.22
N GLN A 5 -6.51 -8.29 -8.66
CA GLN A 5 -5.63 -8.21 -9.82
C GLN A 5 -4.48 -7.20 -9.66
N ALA A 6 -4.09 -6.92 -8.43
CA ALA A 6 -2.97 -6.03 -8.17
C ALA A 6 -1.64 -6.74 -8.37
N THR A 7 -0.63 -6.00 -8.80
CA THR A 7 0.74 -6.48 -8.99
C THR A 7 1.70 -5.59 -8.21
N MET A 8 2.89 -6.12 -7.91
CA MET A 8 3.90 -5.37 -7.17
C MET A 8 5.20 -5.32 -7.99
N PRO A 9 5.29 -4.41 -8.98
CA PRO A 9 6.43 -4.37 -9.88
C PRO A 9 7.72 -3.80 -9.27
N VAL A 10 7.63 -3.10 -8.13
CA VAL A 10 8.80 -2.53 -7.47
C VAL A 10 8.89 -3.02 -6.05
N ILE A 11 10.01 -3.67 -5.70
CA ILE A 11 10.37 -4.04 -4.33
C ILE A 11 11.83 -3.65 -4.15
N GLU A 12 12.07 -2.67 -3.28
CA GLU A 12 13.41 -2.23 -2.93
C GLU A 12 13.51 -2.14 -1.41
N HIS A 13 14.73 -2.02 -0.89
CA HIS A 13 14.92 -1.85 0.56
C HIS A 13 14.20 -0.59 1.05
N GLY A 14 13.13 -0.78 1.80
CA GLY A 14 12.33 0.31 2.37
C GLY A 14 11.35 0.98 1.42
N ARG A 15 11.13 0.45 0.21
CA ARG A 15 10.24 1.05 -0.77
C ARG A 15 9.59 0.01 -1.67
N THR A 16 8.29 0.15 -1.91
CA THR A 16 7.56 -0.73 -2.82
C THR A 16 6.54 0.07 -3.63
N GLU A 17 6.13 -0.50 -4.76
CA GLU A 17 4.97 -0.01 -5.51
C GLU A 17 4.03 -1.16 -5.79
N ILE A 18 2.75 -0.88 -5.64
CA ILE A 18 1.68 -1.81 -6.03
C ILE A 18 0.85 -1.12 -7.10
N HIS A 19 0.61 -1.81 -8.21
CA HIS A 19 -0.21 -1.33 -9.31
C HIS A 19 -1.51 -2.10 -9.35
N LEU A 20 -2.63 -1.39 -9.43
CA LEU A 20 -3.97 -1.95 -9.52
C LEU A 20 -4.64 -1.44 -10.78
N PRO A 21 -4.96 -2.31 -11.77
CA PRO A 21 -5.74 -1.88 -12.92
C PRO A 21 -7.17 -1.58 -12.49
N HIS A 22 -7.81 -0.62 -13.14
CA HIS A 22 -9.22 -0.33 -12.91
C HIS A 22 -10.06 -1.40 -13.60
N TRP A 23 -10.93 -2.06 -12.86
CA TRP A 23 -11.88 -3.03 -13.41
C TRP A 23 -13.13 -3.04 -12.52
N THR A 24 -14.23 -3.59 -13.05
CA THR A 24 -15.53 -3.47 -12.36
C THR A 24 -15.56 -4.10 -10.98
N GLY A 25 -14.76 -5.13 -10.74
CA GLY A 25 -14.72 -5.81 -9.43
C GLY A 25 -14.20 -4.96 -8.29
N VAL A 26 -13.53 -3.83 -8.55
CA VAL A 26 -12.99 -2.95 -7.52
C VAL A 26 -13.73 -1.61 -7.43
N GLU A 27 -14.78 -1.41 -8.23
CA GLU A 27 -15.53 -0.16 -8.26
C GLU A 27 -16.55 -0.06 -7.13
N GLN A 28 -16.72 1.15 -6.64
CA GLN A 28 -17.90 1.49 -5.84
C GLN A 28 -19.04 1.92 -6.79
N GLN A 29 -20.23 2.25 -6.22
CA GLN A 29 -21.44 2.50 -7.03
C GLN A 29 -21.35 3.67 -8.01
N HIS A 30 -20.39 4.58 -7.84
CA HIS A 30 -20.19 5.73 -8.74
C HIS A 30 -19.10 5.49 -9.80
N GLY A 31 -18.59 4.27 -9.92
CA GLY A 31 -17.58 3.92 -10.92
C GLY A 31 -16.14 4.20 -10.52
N PHE A 32 -15.91 4.78 -9.34
CA PHE A 32 -14.55 4.97 -8.82
C PHE A 32 -14.10 3.71 -8.08
N VAL A 33 -12.79 3.55 -7.89
CA VAL A 33 -12.29 2.42 -7.10
C VAL A 33 -12.75 2.60 -5.64
N HIS A 34 -13.25 1.51 -5.06
CA HIS A 34 -13.76 1.51 -3.69
C HIS A 34 -12.67 1.93 -2.70
N GLY A 35 -13.04 2.83 -1.75
CA GLY A 35 -12.10 3.32 -0.73
C GLY A 35 -11.43 2.21 0.07
N GLY A 36 -12.14 1.11 0.35
CA GLY A 36 -11.57 -0.05 1.01
C GLY A 36 -10.46 -0.71 0.20
N VAL A 37 -10.60 -0.73 -1.12
CA VAL A 37 -9.56 -1.28 -2.01
C VAL A 37 -8.36 -0.34 -2.05
N VAL A 38 -8.58 0.98 -2.08
CA VAL A 38 -7.51 1.97 -1.99
C VAL A 38 -6.72 1.76 -0.70
N GLY A 39 -7.41 1.56 0.42
CA GLY A 39 -6.77 1.26 1.71
C GLY A 39 -5.98 -0.04 1.69
N MET A 40 -6.52 -1.07 1.02
CA MET A 40 -5.85 -2.37 0.92
C MET A 40 -4.51 -2.25 0.20
N ILE A 41 -4.45 -1.58 -0.94
CA ILE A 41 -3.19 -1.47 -1.68
C ILE A 41 -2.20 -0.54 -0.98
N ALA A 42 -2.69 0.50 -0.30
CA ALA A 42 -1.83 1.38 0.50
C ALA A 42 -1.21 0.62 1.67
N ASP A 43 -2.03 -0.12 2.43
CA ASP A 43 -1.57 -0.95 3.55
C ASP A 43 -0.56 -2.00 3.07
N SER A 44 -0.86 -2.67 1.97
CA SER A 44 0.05 -3.69 1.41
C SER A 44 1.37 -3.08 0.94
N ALA A 45 1.34 -1.96 0.23
CA ALA A 45 2.56 -1.31 -0.24
C ALA A 45 3.46 -0.92 0.94
N ALA A 46 2.88 -0.29 1.96
CA ALA A 46 3.62 0.11 3.15
C ALA A 46 4.10 -1.11 3.96
N GLY A 47 3.26 -2.15 4.06
CA GLY A 47 3.61 -3.38 4.76
C GLY A 47 4.78 -4.13 4.12
N TYR A 48 4.77 -4.26 2.80
CA TYR A 48 5.88 -4.89 2.09
C TYR A 48 7.16 -4.04 2.16
N ALA A 49 7.03 -2.71 2.17
CA ALA A 49 8.17 -1.85 2.39
C ALA A 49 8.81 -2.13 3.77
N ALA A 50 7.97 -2.30 4.80
CA ALA A 50 8.46 -2.67 6.14
C ALA A 50 9.11 -4.05 6.14
N MET A 51 8.48 -5.04 5.47
CA MET A 51 9.06 -6.38 5.36
C MET A 51 10.45 -6.38 4.75
N SER A 52 10.71 -5.47 3.82
CA SER A 52 11.99 -5.41 3.12
C SER A 52 13.15 -4.97 4.02
N VAL A 53 12.89 -4.41 5.20
CA VAL A 53 13.92 -3.90 6.11
C VAL A 53 14.06 -4.72 7.39
N VAL A 54 13.27 -5.79 7.56
CA VAL A 54 13.37 -6.67 8.73
C VAL A 54 14.15 -7.94 8.40
N PRO A 55 14.71 -8.63 9.43
CA PRO A 55 15.41 -9.90 9.19
C PRO A 55 14.49 -10.98 8.64
N GLU A 56 15.06 -11.98 7.96
CA GLU A 56 14.29 -13.10 7.43
C GLU A 56 13.54 -13.89 8.50
N THR A 57 14.01 -13.83 9.74
CA THR A 57 13.38 -14.52 10.88
C THR A 57 12.24 -13.73 11.50
N ALA A 58 11.91 -12.57 10.96
CA ALA A 58 10.85 -11.71 11.49
C ALA A 58 9.71 -11.58 10.49
N SER A 59 8.53 -11.23 10.99
CA SER A 59 7.42 -10.80 10.17
C SER A 59 6.90 -9.47 10.70
N VAL A 60 5.90 -8.91 10.04
CA VAL A 60 5.35 -7.61 10.41
C VAL A 60 3.84 -7.72 10.54
N LEU A 61 3.28 -6.87 11.39
CA LEU A 61 1.84 -6.79 11.62
C LEU A 61 1.45 -5.32 11.71
N THR A 62 0.54 -4.91 10.86
CA THR A 62 -0.03 -3.56 10.92
C THR A 62 -0.86 -3.43 12.21
N VAL A 63 -0.54 -2.45 13.04
CA VAL A 63 -1.29 -2.21 14.26
C VAL A 63 -2.25 -1.05 14.14
N GLU A 64 -1.97 -0.10 13.28
CA GLU A 64 -2.87 1.01 12.99
C GLU A 64 -2.46 1.73 11.73
N TYR A 65 -3.41 2.38 11.09
CA TYR A 65 -3.08 3.38 10.08
C TYR A 65 -4.16 4.44 10.04
N LYS A 66 -3.77 5.61 9.59
CA LYS A 66 -4.69 6.69 9.26
C LYS A 66 -4.58 6.96 7.77
N MET A 67 -5.72 6.99 7.09
CA MET A 67 -5.76 7.27 5.66
C MET A 67 -6.68 8.45 5.39
N ASN A 68 -6.19 9.34 4.53
CA ASN A 68 -6.99 10.42 3.99
C ASN A 68 -7.25 10.14 2.51
N LEU A 69 -8.52 10.09 2.15
CA LEU A 69 -8.95 10.02 0.75
C LEU A 69 -9.13 11.45 0.30
N VAL A 70 -8.21 11.95 -0.53
CA VAL A 70 -8.13 13.37 -0.86
C VAL A 70 -8.70 13.70 -2.24
N ALA A 71 -8.90 12.68 -3.08
CA ALA A 71 -9.50 12.83 -4.41
C ALA A 71 -10.12 11.50 -4.83
N PRO A 72 -11.07 11.50 -5.79
CA PRO A 72 -11.62 10.24 -6.29
C PRO A 72 -10.55 9.35 -6.92
N ALA A 73 -10.65 8.04 -6.68
CA ALA A 73 -9.76 7.05 -7.30
C ALA A 73 -10.28 6.76 -8.72
N ASP A 74 -10.04 7.70 -9.62
CA ASP A 74 -10.55 7.73 -11.00
C ASP A 74 -9.39 7.69 -11.99
N GLY A 75 -9.30 6.62 -12.77
CA GLY A 75 -8.24 6.46 -13.75
C GLY A 75 -8.16 5.04 -14.27
N GLU A 76 -7.25 4.81 -15.22
CA GLU A 76 -7.02 3.48 -15.80
C GLU A 76 -6.36 2.54 -14.80
N LYS A 77 -5.61 3.09 -13.86
CA LYS A 77 -4.99 2.30 -12.79
C LYS A 77 -4.68 3.17 -11.59
N LEU A 78 -4.43 2.50 -10.46
CA LEU A 78 -3.89 3.13 -9.26
C LEU A 78 -2.48 2.63 -9.02
N ILE A 79 -1.64 3.50 -8.48
CA ILE A 79 -0.29 3.15 -8.03
C ILE A 79 -0.19 3.52 -6.56
N ALA A 80 0.06 2.53 -5.71
CA ALA A 80 0.34 2.77 -4.30
C ALA A 80 1.85 2.68 -4.10
N ARG A 81 2.45 3.76 -3.59
CA ARG A 81 3.88 3.83 -3.29
C ARG A 81 4.07 3.84 -1.79
N GLY A 82 4.67 2.76 -1.28
CA GLY A 82 4.95 2.60 0.13
C GLY A 82 6.42 2.82 0.43
N LYS A 83 6.69 3.44 1.59
CA LYS A 83 8.06 3.66 2.04
C LYS A 83 8.17 3.57 3.55
N VAL A 84 9.33 3.14 4.02
CA VAL A 84 9.68 3.18 5.42
C VAL A 84 10.15 4.59 5.78
N VAL A 85 9.53 5.16 6.81
CA VAL A 85 9.93 6.47 7.35
C VAL A 85 10.92 6.27 8.50
N ARG A 86 10.60 5.31 9.40
CA ARG A 86 11.46 5.01 10.55
C ARG A 86 11.54 3.50 10.75
N PRO A 87 12.70 2.89 10.53
CA PRO A 87 12.87 1.45 10.69
C PRO A 87 13.26 1.09 12.13
N GLY A 88 12.31 1.20 13.06
CA GLY A 88 12.55 0.83 14.45
C GLY A 88 12.70 -0.67 14.63
N LYS A 89 13.31 -1.10 15.72
CA LYS A 89 13.51 -2.51 16.02
C LYS A 89 12.19 -3.21 16.36
N THR A 90 11.29 -2.53 17.05
CA THR A 90 10.00 -3.07 17.48
C THR A 90 8.85 -2.49 16.67
N LEU A 91 8.92 -1.20 16.37
CA LEU A 91 7.90 -0.50 15.60
C LEU A 91 8.55 0.17 14.39
N ILE A 92 7.88 0.04 13.25
CA ILE A 92 8.27 0.69 12.02
C ILE A 92 7.16 1.65 11.63
N VAL A 93 7.51 2.89 11.35
CA VAL A 93 6.57 3.86 10.79
C VAL A 93 6.76 3.89 9.29
N THR A 94 5.66 3.74 8.56
CA THR A 94 5.65 3.75 7.11
C THR A 94 4.66 4.77 6.60
N GLN A 95 4.79 5.12 5.34
CA GLN A 95 3.83 5.96 4.63
C GLN A 95 3.53 5.35 3.28
N ALA A 96 2.33 5.62 2.78
CA ALA A 96 1.97 5.28 1.41
C ALA A 96 1.22 6.44 0.79
N GLU A 97 1.44 6.63 -0.49
CA GLU A 97 0.67 7.56 -1.31
C GLU A 97 0.05 6.75 -2.45
N VAL A 98 -1.22 7.01 -2.73
CA VAL A 98 -1.91 6.34 -3.82
C VAL A 98 -2.24 7.38 -4.90
N PHE A 99 -1.84 7.08 -6.11
CA PHE A 99 -2.04 7.93 -7.27
C PHE A 99 -2.99 7.26 -8.24
N ALA A 100 -3.96 8.03 -8.74
CA ALA A 100 -4.78 7.61 -9.86
C ALA A 100 -4.10 8.06 -11.14
N VAL A 101 -3.95 7.16 -12.11
CA VAL A 101 -3.33 7.45 -13.41
C VAL A 101 -4.43 7.57 -14.45
N LYS A 102 -4.53 8.73 -15.07
CA LYS A 102 -5.50 9.00 -16.13
C LYS A 102 -4.85 9.84 -17.21
N ASP A 103 -4.90 9.33 -18.44
CA ASP A 103 -4.30 10.00 -19.61
C ASP A 103 -2.81 10.36 -19.37
N GLY A 104 -2.07 9.44 -18.75
CA GLY A 104 -0.65 9.62 -18.47
C GLY A 104 -0.34 10.54 -17.30
N ARG A 105 -1.35 11.06 -16.59
CA ARG A 105 -1.16 11.94 -15.42
C ARG A 105 -1.44 11.19 -14.14
N GLU A 106 -0.59 11.41 -13.15
CA GLU A 106 -0.79 10.89 -11.78
C GLU A 106 -1.43 11.97 -10.93
N THR A 107 -2.53 11.63 -10.27
CA THR A 107 -3.20 12.51 -9.31
C THR A 107 -3.21 11.82 -7.96
N LEU A 108 -2.71 12.48 -6.92
CA LEU A 108 -2.76 11.94 -5.56
C LEU A 108 -4.21 11.80 -5.14
N CYS A 109 -4.65 10.57 -4.83
CA CYS A 109 -6.01 10.32 -4.39
C CYS A 109 -6.08 9.87 -2.93
N ALA A 110 -5.00 9.40 -2.34
CA ALA A 110 -4.96 9.01 -0.93
C ALA A 110 -3.56 9.11 -0.38
N LEU A 111 -3.47 9.38 0.92
CA LEU A 111 -2.23 9.25 1.65
C LEU A 111 -2.49 8.57 2.99
N MET A 112 -1.50 7.81 3.45
CA MET A 112 -1.63 6.99 4.64
C MET A 112 -0.34 7.03 5.45
N GLN A 113 -0.47 7.06 6.77
CA GLN A 113 0.63 6.79 7.67
C GLN A 113 0.28 5.58 8.52
N GLN A 114 1.23 4.66 8.69
CA GLN A 114 0.98 3.36 9.26
C GLN A 114 2.04 3.04 10.31
N THR A 115 1.60 2.42 11.40
CA THR A 115 2.49 1.86 12.41
C THR A 115 2.46 0.34 12.31
N ILE A 116 3.63 -0.25 12.23
CA ILE A 116 3.81 -1.69 12.06
C ILE A 116 4.63 -2.23 13.22
N MET A 117 4.16 -3.35 13.78
CA MET A 117 4.91 -4.07 14.81
C MET A 117 5.78 -5.15 14.14
N VAL A 118 7.03 -5.22 14.56
CA VAL A 118 7.95 -6.27 14.13
C VAL A 118 7.84 -7.45 15.07
N MET A 119 7.55 -8.63 14.52
CA MET A 119 7.42 -9.87 15.28
C MET A 119 8.65 -10.74 15.03
N HIS A 120 9.62 -10.65 15.94
CA HIS A 120 10.87 -11.41 15.83
C HIS A 120 10.64 -12.89 16.13
N GLY A 121 11.34 -13.76 15.40
CA GLY A 121 11.22 -15.20 15.56
C GLY A 121 9.99 -15.79 14.90
N LYS A 122 9.21 -14.99 14.15
CA LYS A 122 8.05 -15.45 13.39
C LYS A 122 8.24 -15.08 11.92
N THR A 123 8.10 -16.04 11.04
CA THR A 123 8.28 -15.82 9.61
C THR A 123 6.94 -15.89 8.88
N GLU A 124 6.82 -15.08 7.84
CA GLU A 124 5.70 -15.18 6.91
C GLU A 124 5.89 -16.42 6.03
N LYS A 125 4.81 -17.15 5.83
CA LYS A 125 4.82 -18.37 5.01
C LYS A 125 3.81 -18.26 3.89
#